data_050ab7daea822c4102f480eb270f471e
#
_entry.id   050ab7daea822c4102f480eb270f471e
#
_cell.length_a   1.000
_cell.length_b   1.000
_cell.length_c   1.000
_cell.angle_alpha   90.00
_cell.angle_beta   90.00
_cell.angle_gamma   90.00
#
_symmetry.space_group_name_H-M   'P 1'
#
loop_
_entity.id
_entity.type
_entity.pdbx_description
1 polymer ?
#
loop_
_entity_poly.entity_id
_entity_poly.type
_entity_poly.pdbx_seq_one_letter_code
_entity_poly.pdbx_strand_id
1 'polypeptide(L)'
;MPVRGSIPKTMKALVAYSKDDYRLELAYPTPECGPDDIIIKTEACGICAGDLKCKHGAAMFWGDDIQPSWVKPPFIPGHEFYGTIVQMGENVEGYELGEKITADQIVPCGKCRFCKDGHYWMCQPHDMYGFMNYTNGGMAEYVRYGKTSVISKLPKDMPLEQAALVEPYGCSKHAVDRAEITNEDVVVISGAGTLGLGMITYARMKNPKKLIVLDMQDNRLELAKKFGADLVFNPGKCDVDKEIKALTDGYGCDIYIEATGNPASVVQGLTVIRKLGTFVEFSVFGKETTVDWSIIGDRKELDIRGAHLSPYAYPFVIENMMNGNLKTEGVITRILPIEEWEKGFDLASGREGDLKVVLKFD
;
A
#
# COMPACT_ATOMS: atom_id res chain seq x y z
N MET A 1 28.81 18.50 -13.92
CA MET A 1 29.77 17.41 -13.60
C MET A 1 29.27 16.14 -14.27
N PRO A 2 30.10 15.17 -14.60
CA PRO A 2 29.60 13.92 -15.18
C PRO A 2 28.73 13.16 -14.14
N VAL A 3 27.88 12.24 -14.65
CA VAL A 3 27.12 11.31 -13.83
C VAL A 3 28.03 10.58 -12.84
N ARG A 4 27.65 10.53 -11.56
CA ARG A 4 28.43 9.89 -10.50
C ARG A 4 27.99 8.43 -10.34
N GLY A 5 28.93 7.50 -10.24
CA GLY A 5 28.69 6.07 -10.15
C GLY A 5 28.56 5.38 -11.52
N SER A 6 28.47 4.05 -11.52
CA SER A 6 28.33 3.24 -12.73
C SER A 6 27.49 2.00 -12.47
N ILE A 7 26.74 1.58 -13.47
CA ILE A 7 25.88 0.37 -13.43
C ILE A 7 26.12 -0.47 -14.69
N PRO A 8 25.80 -1.76 -14.71
CA PRO A 8 25.82 -2.59 -15.91
C PRO A 8 24.86 -2.05 -16.98
N LYS A 9 25.09 -2.42 -18.25
CA LYS A 9 24.19 -2.04 -19.37
C LYS A 9 22.88 -2.83 -19.37
N THR A 10 22.85 -3.98 -18.74
CA THR A 10 21.69 -4.86 -18.63
C THR A 10 21.52 -5.31 -17.20
N MET A 11 20.30 -5.64 -16.84
CA MET A 11 19.90 -6.07 -15.51
C MET A 11 18.90 -7.22 -15.57
N LYS A 12 18.71 -7.88 -14.45
CA LYS A 12 17.61 -8.81 -14.23
C LYS A 12 16.34 -8.00 -13.88
N ALA A 13 15.23 -8.31 -14.53
CA ALA A 13 13.94 -7.63 -14.29
C ALA A 13 12.75 -8.54 -14.59
N LEU A 14 11.73 -8.50 -13.75
CA LEU A 14 10.42 -9.04 -14.09
C LEU A 14 9.70 -8.06 -15.01
N VAL A 15 9.31 -8.48 -16.19
CA VAL A 15 8.69 -7.61 -17.19
C VAL A 15 7.28 -8.09 -17.50
N ALA A 16 6.30 -7.19 -17.40
CA ALA A 16 4.92 -7.41 -17.80
C ALA A 16 4.72 -6.95 -19.25
N TYR A 17 4.50 -7.87 -20.15
CA TYR A 17 4.24 -7.61 -21.57
C TYR A 17 2.75 -7.44 -21.85
N SER A 18 1.92 -8.19 -21.13
CA SER A 18 0.46 -8.09 -21.12
C SER A 18 -0.10 -8.71 -19.83
N LYS A 19 -1.42 -8.71 -19.66
CA LYS A 19 -2.05 -9.50 -18.60
C LYS A 19 -1.64 -10.97 -18.70
N ASP A 20 -1.32 -11.58 -17.60
CA ASP A 20 -0.82 -12.96 -17.46
C ASP A 20 0.49 -13.29 -18.22
N ASP A 21 1.09 -12.34 -18.94
CA ASP A 21 2.38 -12.51 -19.62
C ASP A 21 3.47 -11.69 -18.90
N TYR A 22 3.98 -12.25 -17.82
CA TYR A 22 5.07 -11.72 -17.01
C TYR A 22 6.28 -12.63 -17.17
N ARG A 23 7.45 -12.06 -17.45
CA ARG A 23 8.68 -12.83 -17.73
C ARG A 23 9.86 -12.28 -16.96
N LEU A 24 10.63 -13.16 -16.35
CA LEU A 24 11.94 -12.77 -15.76
C LEU A 24 12.98 -12.67 -16.87
N GLU A 25 13.31 -11.46 -17.25
CA GLU A 25 14.36 -11.15 -18.22
C GLU A 25 15.72 -11.06 -17.50
N LEU A 26 16.73 -11.80 -17.99
CA LEU A 26 18.05 -11.83 -17.37
C LEU A 26 19.02 -10.75 -17.91
N ALA A 27 18.65 -10.10 -19.01
CA ALA A 27 19.46 -9.08 -19.68
C ALA A 27 18.60 -7.91 -20.20
N TYR A 28 17.62 -7.45 -19.38
CA TYR A 28 16.82 -6.28 -19.70
C TYR A 28 17.68 -5.00 -19.64
N PRO A 29 17.47 -4.00 -20.50
CA PRO A 29 18.25 -2.77 -20.45
C PRO A 29 18.10 -2.06 -19.10
N THR A 30 19.22 -1.65 -18.50
CA THR A 30 19.21 -0.79 -17.31
C THR A 30 18.73 0.61 -17.67
N PRO A 31 18.05 1.31 -16.75
CA PRO A 31 17.64 2.68 -16.99
C PRO A 31 18.84 3.62 -17.17
N GLU A 32 18.75 4.56 -18.09
CA GLU A 32 19.74 5.63 -18.24
C GLU A 32 19.55 6.68 -17.14
N CYS A 33 20.67 7.18 -16.60
CA CYS A 33 20.67 8.23 -15.58
C CYS A 33 20.76 9.61 -16.25
N GLY A 34 19.65 10.32 -16.25
CA GLY A 34 19.61 11.72 -16.67
C GLY A 34 20.27 12.66 -15.64
N PRO A 35 20.40 13.96 -15.98
CA PRO A 35 21.07 14.93 -15.11
C PRO A 35 20.40 15.15 -13.76
N ASP A 36 19.08 14.93 -13.64
CA ASP A 36 18.29 15.12 -12.44
C ASP A 36 17.86 13.79 -11.79
N ASP A 37 18.38 12.65 -12.26
CA ASP A 37 17.94 11.32 -11.86
C ASP A 37 18.81 10.70 -10.79
N ILE A 38 18.22 9.82 -9.97
CA ILE A 38 18.89 8.90 -9.07
C ILE A 38 18.59 7.47 -9.54
N ILE A 39 19.60 6.61 -9.62
CA ILE A 39 19.39 5.17 -9.81
C ILE A 39 19.79 4.44 -8.54
N ILE A 40 18.89 3.60 -8.07
CA ILE A 40 19.15 2.68 -6.97
C ILE A 40 19.43 1.27 -7.48
N LYS A 41 20.26 0.52 -6.76
CA LYS A 41 20.23 -0.94 -6.77
C LYS A 41 19.14 -1.37 -5.80
N THR A 42 18.11 -2.05 -6.31
CA THR A 42 17.00 -2.55 -5.49
C THR A 42 17.49 -3.60 -4.51
N GLU A 43 17.14 -3.48 -3.25
CA GLU A 43 17.41 -4.50 -2.23
C GLU A 43 16.22 -5.46 -2.07
N ALA A 44 15.00 -4.90 -2.07
CA ALA A 44 13.78 -5.70 -1.98
C ALA A 44 12.56 -4.96 -2.55
N CYS A 45 11.55 -5.73 -2.96
CA CYS A 45 10.27 -5.24 -3.41
C CYS A 45 9.14 -6.12 -2.87
N GLY A 46 8.17 -5.53 -2.17
CA GLY A 46 6.95 -6.21 -1.72
C GLY A 46 6.01 -6.52 -2.88
N ILE A 47 5.28 -7.62 -2.77
CA ILE A 47 4.18 -7.95 -3.69
C ILE A 47 2.88 -7.44 -3.07
N CYS A 48 2.20 -6.53 -3.77
CA CYS A 48 0.92 -5.96 -3.40
C CYS A 48 -0.25 -6.78 -3.99
N ALA A 49 -1.41 -6.74 -3.35
CA ALA A 49 -2.65 -7.25 -3.95
C ALA A 49 -3.00 -6.53 -5.28
N GLY A 50 -2.54 -5.28 -5.44
CA GLY A 50 -2.63 -4.54 -6.70
C GLY A 50 -1.85 -5.17 -7.84
N ASP A 51 -0.63 -5.68 -7.58
CA ASP A 51 0.19 -6.38 -8.57
C ASP A 51 -0.50 -7.66 -9.04
N LEU A 52 -1.13 -8.41 -8.12
CA LEU A 52 -1.91 -9.62 -8.47
C LEU A 52 -3.11 -9.28 -9.36
N LYS A 53 -3.88 -8.24 -9.00
CA LYS A 53 -5.02 -7.78 -9.79
C LYS A 53 -4.59 -7.30 -11.17
N CYS A 54 -3.48 -6.57 -11.25
CA CYS A 54 -2.90 -6.14 -12.50
C CYS A 54 -2.48 -7.33 -13.36
N LYS A 55 -1.75 -8.29 -12.79
CA LYS A 55 -1.33 -9.52 -13.50
C LYS A 55 -2.52 -10.28 -14.08
N HIS A 56 -3.62 -10.40 -13.33
CA HIS A 56 -4.83 -11.11 -13.76
C HIS A 56 -5.80 -10.27 -14.58
N GLY A 57 -5.38 -9.13 -15.09
CA GLY A 57 -6.14 -8.37 -16.08
C GLY A 57 -7.34 -7.61 -15.54
N ALA A 58 -7.33 -7.19 -14.26
CA ALA A 58 -8.44 -6.41 -13.72
C ALA A 58 -8.68 -5.13 -14.55
N ALA A 59 -9.94 -4.83 -14.83
CA ALA A 59 -10.36 -3.76 -15.73
C ALA A 59 -9.83 -2.37 -15.33
N MET A 60 -9.71 -2.10 -14.03
CA MET A 60 -9.14 -0.84 -13.55
C MET A 60 -7.69 -0.59 -14.01
N PHE A 61 -6.93 -1.64 -14.37
CA PHE A 61 -5.58 -1.54 -14.91
C PHE A 61 -5.56 -1.61 -16.44
N TRP A 62 -6.21 -2.62 -17.00
CA TRP A 62 -6.13 -2.93 -18.43
C TRP A 62 -7.26 -2.34 -19.28
N GLY A 63 -8.24 -1.72 -18.62
CA GLY A 63 -9.44 -1.23 -19.31
C GLY A 63 -10.45 -2.33 -19.63
N ASP A 64 -11.60 -1.91 -20.13
CA ASP A 64 -12.68 -2.73 -20.64
C ASP A 64 -13.50 -1.90 -21.66
N ASP A 65 -14.72 -2.31 -21.97
CA ASP A 65 -15.61 -1.60 -22.91
C ASP A 65 -16.04 -0.19 -22.40
N ILE A 66 -15.85 0.09 -21.11
CA ILE A 66 -16.30 1.34 -20.44
C ILE A 66 -15.12 2.29 -20.18
N GLN A 67 -13.97 1.75 -19.78
CA GLN A 67 -12.81 2.54 -19.37
C GLN A 67 -11.55 2.16 -20.16
N PRO A 68 -10.70 3.15 -20.52
CA PRO A 68 -9.44 2.87 -21.22
C PRO A 68 -8.42 2.19 -20.31
N SER A 69 -7.47 1.47 -20.92
CA SER A 69 -6.31 0.95 -20.21
C SER A 69 -5.49 2.07 -19.57
N TRP A 70 -5.23 1.93 -18.27
CA TRP A 70 -4.35 2.82 -17.54
C TRP A 70 -2.88 2.40 -17.65
N VAL A 71 -2.57 1.11 -17.53
CA VAL A 71 -1.19 0.59 -17.62
C VAL A 71 -0.61 0.78 -19.03
N LYS A 72 0.72 0.92 -19.08
CA LYS A 72 1.47 1.13 -20.34
C LYS A 72 2.57 0.06 -20.48
N PRO A 73 2.21 -1.13 -21.03
CA PRO A 73 3.17 -2.20 -21.24
C PRO A 73 4.15 -1.88 -22.40
N PRO A 74 5.34 -2.55 -22.47
CA PRO A 74 5.87 -3.38 -21.40
C PRO A 74 6.34 -2.53 -20.21
N PHE A 75 6.12 -3.01 -18.97
CA PHE A 75 6.59 -2.32 -17.76
C PHE A 75 7.16 -3.32 -16.76
N ILE A 76 7.97 -2.83 -15.81
CA ILE A 76 8.46 -3.61 -14.67
C ILE A 76 7.51 -3.35 -13.50
N PRO A 77 6.87 -4.38 -12.90
CA PRO A 77 5.96 -4.22 -11.77
C PRO A 77 6.66 -3.92 -10.44
N GLY A 78 5.84 -3.71 -9.41
CA GLY A 78 6.26 -3.50 -8.03
C GLY A 78 6.43 -2.03 -7.66
N HIS A 79 5.73 -1.63 -6.60
CA HIS A 79 5.71 -0.24 -6.10
C HIS A 79 6.06 -0.15 -4.61
N GLU A 80 6.26 -1.26 -3.92
CA GLU A 80 6.66 -1.34 -2.52
C GLU A 80 8.15 -1.68 -2.42
N PHE A 81 9.05 -0.77 -2.81
CA PHE A 81 10.47 -1.09 -2.93
C PHE A 81 11.39 -0.04 -2.35
N TYR A 82 12.59 -0.47 -2.05
CA TYR A 82 13.69 0.39 -1.61
C TYR A 82 15.03 -0.15 -2.14
N GLY A 83 16.06 0.66 -2.04
CA GLY A 83 17.40 0.24 -2.44
C GLY A 83 18.46 1.27 -2.10
N THR A 84 19.69 0.94 -2.52
CA THR A 84 20.88 1.76 -2.31
C THR A 84 21.21 2.58 -3.55
N ILE A 85 21.51 3.86 -3.38
CA ILE A 85 21.93 4.76 -4.47
C ILE A 85 23.25 4.27 -5.08
N VAL A 86 23.24 3.99 -6.39
CA VAL A 86 24.43 3.52 -7.13
C VAL A 86 24.84 4.46 -8.26
N GLN A 87 23.93 5.33 -8.71
CA GLN A 87 24.23 6.34 -9.73
C GLN A 87 23.38 7.60 -9.53
N MET A 88 23.94 8.76 -9.81
CA MET A 88 23.25 10.05 -9.69
C MET A 88 23.66 11.01 -10.81
N GLY A 89 22.67 11.76 -11.30
CA GLY A 89 22.85 12.84 -12.25
C GLY A 89 23.62 14.03 -11.65
N GLU A 90 24.14 14.88 -12.53
CA GLU A 90 24.97 16.02 -12.14
C GLU A 90 24.25 17.10 -11.33
N ASN A 91 22.94 17.23 -11.51
CA ASN A 91 22.11 18.23 -10.81
C ASN A 91 21.54 17.70 -9.48
N VAL A 92 21.78 16.43 -9.12
CA VAL A 92 21.26 15.85 -7.89
C VAL A 92 22.04 16.37 -6.69
N GLU A 93 21.34 16.99 -5.75
CA GLU A 93 21.86 17.52 -4.50
C GLU A 93 21.20 16.86 -3.29
N GLY A 94 21.88 16.84 -2.15
CA GLY A 94 21.35 16.34 -0.89
C GLY A 94 21.39 14.81 -0.73
N TYR A 95 21.97 14.07 -1.69
CA TYR A 95 22.14 12.62 -1.65
C TYR A 95 23.59 12.22 -1.91
N GLU A 96 23.94 11.02 -1.41
CA GLU A 96 25.26 10.43 -1.60
C GLU A 96 25.15 8.98 -2.12
N LEU A 97 26.16 8.52 -2.86
CA LEU A 97 26.26 7.11 -3.25
C LEU A 97 26.33 6.23 -2.01
N GLY A 98 25.59 5.13 -2.00
CA GLY A 98 25.51 4.21 -0.88
C GLY A 98 24.45 4.55 0.16
N GLU A 99 23.73 5.68 0.05
CA GLU A 99 22.56 5.93 0.88
C GLU A 99 21.40 5.01 0.48
N LYS A 100 20.63 4.55 1.49
CA LYS A 100 19.38 3.82 1.30
C LYS A 100 18.23 4.78 1.16
N ILE A 101 17.40 4.57 0.15
CA ILE A 101 16.21 5.40 -0.12
C ILE A 101 15.04 4.56 -0.59
N THR A 102 13.84 5.11 -0.41
CA THR A 102 12.60 4.69 -1.03
C THR A 102 11.87 5.92 -1.59
N ALA A 103 10.83 5.73 -2.36
CA ALA A 103 10.00 6.84 -2.84
C ALA A 103 8.52 6.48 -2.80
N ASP A 104 7.67 7.50 -2.67
CA ASP A 104 6.23 7.31 -2.85
C ASP A 104 5.98 6.64 -4.21
N GLN A 105 5.00 5.76 -4.24
CA GLN A 105 4.66 5.02 -5.45
C GLN A 105 4.17 5.91 -6.59
N ILE A 106 3.63 7.09 -6.29
CA ILE A 106 3.23 8.07 -7.31
C ILE A 106 4.38 8.99 -7.70
N VAL A 107 4.49 9.29 -8.99
CA VAL A 107 5.44 10.27 -9.54
C VAL A 107 4.67 11.50 -9.98
N PRO A 108 4.59 12.56 -9.15
CA PRO A 108 3.78 13.72 -9.45
C PRO A 108 4.35 14.54 -10.60
N CYS A 109 3.49 15.07 -11.48
CA CYS A 109 3.93 15.92 -12.60
C CYS A 109 4.36 17.33 -12.18
N GLY A 110 4.12 17.75 -10.95
CA GLY A 110 4.46 19.07 -10.39
C GLY A 110 3.69 20.26 -10.97
N LYS A 111 2.86 20.07 -12.01
CA LYS A 111 2.24 21.20 -12.75
C LYS A 111 0.71 21.17 -12.82
N CYS A 112 0.06 20.05 -12.57
CA CYS A 112 -1.40 20.00 -12.55
C CYS A 112 -1.97 20.67 -11.29
N ARG A 113 -3.28 20.94 -11.29
CA ARG A 113 -3.97 21.59 -10.18
C ARG A 113 -3.69 20.87 -8.85
N PHE A 114 -3.85 19.55 -8.81
CA PHE A 114 -3.66 18.77 -7.58
C PHE A 114 -2.24 18.88 -7.02
N CYS A 115 -1.21 18.82 -7.88
CA CYS A 115 0.17 19.01 -7.43
C CYS A 115 0.40 20.43 -6.87
N LYS A 116 -0.14 21.47 -7.52
CA LYS A 116 0.00 22.86 -7.08
C LYS A 116 -0.72 23.15 -5.76
N ASP A 117 -1.84 22.47 -5.52
CA ASP A 117 -2.64 22.58 -4.30
C ASP A 117 -2.10 21.70 -3.15
N GLY A 118 -0.96 21.02 -3.35
CA GLY A 118 -0.35 20.14 -2.36
C GLY A 118 -0.94 18.73 -2.31
N HIS A 119 -1.89 18.39 -3.18
CA HIS A 119 -2.51 17.06 -3.27
C HIS A 119 -1.81 16.17 -4.32
N TYR A 120 -0.47 16.08 -4.26
CA TYR A 120 0.34 15.43 -5.28
C TYR A 120 -0.02 13.96 -5.53
N TRP A 121 -0.52 13.24 -4.53
CA TRP A 121 -0.96 11.85 -4.65
C TRP A 121 -2.20 11.68 -5.55
N MET A 122 -2.93 12.77 -5.82
CA MET A 122 -4.04 12.84 -6.77
C MET A 122 -3.61 13.47 -8.10
N CYS A 123 -2.34 13.37 -8.45
CA CYS A 123 -1.78 13.92 -9.69
C CYS A 123 -2.62 13.50 -10.90
N GLN A 124 -2.97 14.46 -11.79
CA GLN A 124 -3.86 14.19 -12.92
C GLN A 124 -3.34 13.14 -13.92
N PRO A 125 -2.06 13.11 -14.32
CA PRO A 125 -1.48 12.00 -15.09
C PRO A 125 -1.50 10.67 -14.35
N HIS A 126 -1.39 10.69 -13.03
CA HIS A 126 -1.40 9.51 -12.18
C HIS A 126 -0.33 8.48 -12.50
N ASP A 127 0.89 8.95 -12.79
CA ASP A 127 2.03 8.08 -13.05
C ASP A 127 2.49 7.41 -11.77
N MET A 128 2.59 6.09 -11.80
CA MET A 128 3.01 5.29 -10.65
C MET A 128 4.11 4.31 -11.04
N TYR A 129 5.03 4.07 -10.11
CA TYR A 129 6.00 2.98 -10.24
C TYR A 129 5.28 1.65 -10.38
N GLY A 130 5.77 0.80 -11.28
CA GLY A 130 5.27 -0.57 -11.43
C GLY A 130 4.11 -0.77 -12.39
N PHE A 131 3.66 0.29 -13.11
CA PHE A 131 2.52 0.22 -14.02
C PHE A 131 2.75 0.91 -15.37
N MET A 132 3.83 1.68 -15.51
CA MET A 132 4.13 2.47 -16.68
C MET A 132 5.50 2.10 -17.26
N ASN A 133 5.62 2.06 -18.59
CA ASN A 133 6.88 1.73 -19.26
C ASN A 133 7.99 2.79 -19.11
N TYR A 134 7.63 3.98 -18.65
CA TYR A 134 8.57 5.08 -18.35
C TYR A 134 8.78 5.29 -16.84
N THR A 135 7.96 4.67 -16.00
CA THR A 135 8.06 4.70 -14.54
C THR A 135 8.08 3.24 -14.04
N ASN A 136 9.19 2.56 -14.35
CA ASN A 136 9.41 1.16 -14.01
C ASN A 136 9.46 0.95 -12.49
N GLY A 137 8.89 -0.17 -12.04
CA GLY A 137 8.83 -0.54 -10.64
C GLY A 137 10.07 -1.28 -10.11
N GLY A 138 9.95 -1.72 -8.87
CA GLY A 138 11.03 -2.29 -8.07
C GLY A 138 11.30 -3.78 -8.28
N MET A 139 10.54 -4.48 -9.13
CA MET A 139 10.86 -5.89 -9.43
C MET A 139 11.97 -6.00 -10.50
N ALA A 140 13.03 -5.21 -10.32
CA ALA A 140 14.25 -5.18 -11.13
C ALA A 140 15.45 -4.83 -10.27
N GLU A 141 16.66 -5.18 -10.74
CA GLU A 141 17.92 -4.88 -10.03
C GLU A 141 18.20 -3.38 -9.91
N TYR A 142 17.72 -2.56 -10.88
CA TYR A 142 17.94 -1.12 -10.88
C TYR A 142 16.67 -0.36 -11.21
N VAL A 143 16.39 0.68 -10.41
CA VAL A 143 15.24 1.57 -10.62
C VAL A 143 15.71 3.01 -10.68
N ARG A 144 15.12 3.78 -11.61
CA ARG A 144 15.35 5.20 -11.76
C ARG A 144 14.29 6.02 -11.03
N TYR A 145 14.72 6.89 -10.15
CA TYR A 145 13.93 7.97 -9.60
C TYR A 145 14.19 9.25 -10.38
N GLY A 146 13.16 9.80 -11.00
CA GLY A 146 13.24 11.05 -11.74
C GLY A 146 13.12 12.28 -10.82
N LYS A 147 13.32 13.47 -11.38
CA LYS A 147 13.32 14.76 -10.68
C LYS A 147 12.12 15.01 -9.76
N THR A 148 10.94 14.51 -10.12
CA THR A 148 9.70 14.76 -9.35
C THR A 148 9.33 13.63 -8.41
N SER A 149 10.15 12.59 -8.31
CA SER A 149 9.94 11.51 -7.35
C SER A 149 9.98 12.04 -5.92
N VAL A 150 9.04 11.58 -5.09
CA VAL A 150 8.96 11.98 -3.68
C VAL A 150 9.78 10.98 -2.86
N ILE A 151 11.06 11.30 -2.67
CA ILE A 151 12.06 10.40 -2.10
C ILE A 151 12.18 10.60 -0.59
N SER A 152 12.30 9.49 0.14
CA SER A 152 12.62 9.46 1.57
C SER A 152 13.89 8.65 1.83
N LYS A 153 14.79 9.18 2.66
CA LYS A 153 15.99 8.47 3.12
C LYS A 153 15.60 7.43 4.17
N LEU A 154 16.20 6.26 4.09
CA LEU A 154 16.08 5.20 5.08
C LEU A 154 17.32 5.19 5.98
N PRO A 155 17.18 4.95 7.30
CA PRO A 155 18.31 4.64 8.17
C PRO A 155 19.13 3.47 7.61
N LYS A 156 20.46 3.58 7.69
CA LYS A 156 21.37 2.57 7.15
C LYS A 156 21.14 1.18 7.76
N ASP A 157 20.77 1.15 9.04
CA ASP A 157 20.52 -0.04 9.86
C ASP A 157 19.05 -0.46 9.86
N MET A 158 18.18 0.18 9.08
CA MET A 158 16.78 -0.22 8.99
C MET A 158 16.66 -1.64 8.42
N PRO A 159 16.02 -2.58 9.14
CA PRO A 159 15.85 -3.97 8.68
C PRO A 159 15.02 -4.04 7.39
N LEU A 160 15.29 -5.05 6.56
CA LEU A 160 14.50 -5.32 5.34
C LEU A 160 13.00 -5.40 5.64
N GLU A 161 12.64 -6.07 6.74
CA GLU A 161 11.25 -6.28 7.16
C GLU A 161 10.52 -4.97 7.48
N GLN A 162 11.24 -3.93 7.85
CA GLN A 162 10.68 -2.60 8.06
C GLN A 162 10.72 -1.78 6.77
N ALA A 163 11.86 -1.77 6.07
CA ALA A 163 12.05 -0.97 4.87
C ALA A 163 11.04 -1.33 3.76
N ALA A 164 10.75 -2.63 3.56
CA ALA A 164 9.75 -3.11 2.60
C ALA A 164 8.29 -2.83 3.01
N LEU A 165 8.05 -2.40 4.25
CA LEU A 165 6.73 -2.02 4.74
C LEU A 165 6.49 -0.50 4.78
N VAL A 166 7.46 0.32 4.40
CA VAL A 166 7.30 1.78 4.45
C VAL A 166 6.13 2.24 3.57
N GLU A 167 6.05 1.74 2.34
CA GLU A 167 4.97 2.07 1.42
C GLU A 167 3.59 1.63 1.96
N PRO A 168 3.33 0.34 2.25
CA PRO A 168 2.01 -0.09 2.69
C PRO A 168 1.59 0.52 4.04
N TYR A 169 2.55 0.81 4.93
CA TYR A 169 2.26 1.51 6.19
C TYR A 169 1.99 3.00 5.98
N GLY A 170 2.59 3.61 4.97
CA GLY A 170 2.24 4.95 4.53
C GLY A 170 0.77 5.03 4.09
N CYS A 171 0.33 4.06 3.29
CA CYS A 171 -1.06 3.89 2.90
C CYS A 171 -1.99 3.68 4.09
N SER A 172 -1.58 2.82 5.03
CA SER A 172 -2.33 2.56 6.27
C SER A 172 -2.48 3.83 7.12
N LYS A 173 -1.40 4.62 7.23
CA LYS A 173 -1.42 5.90 7.93
C LYS A 173 -2.44 6.85 7.31
N HIS A 174 -2.43 6.99 5.99
CA HIS A 174 -3.36 7.90 5.32
C HIS A 174 -4.82 7.50 5.55
N ALA A 175 -5.17 6.22 5.46
CA ALA A 175 -6.52 5.75 5.75
C ALA A 175 -6.98 6.10 7.17
N VAL A 176 -6.11 5.91 8.16
CA VAL A 176 -6.41 6.24 9.56
C VAL A 176 -6.48 7.75 9.79
N ASP A 177 -5.65 8.56 9.12
CA ASP A 177 -5.76 10.02 9.20
C ASP A 177 -7.07 10.52 8.60
N ARG A 178 -7.58 9.89 7.53
CA ARG A 178 -8.91 10.20 6.96
C ARG A 178 -10.05 9.87 7.91
N ALA A 179 -9.83 8.96 8.86
CA ALA A 179 -10.84 8.60 9.86
C ALA A 179 -11.00 9.66 10.96
N GLU A 180 -9.99 10.50 11.21
CA GLU A 180 -9.98 11.55 12.26
C GLU A 180 -10.30 10.99 13.65
N ILE A 181 -9.74 9.84 13.97
CA ILE A 181 -9.99 9.10 15.22
C ILE A 181 -9.69 9.95 16.45
N THR A 182 -10.62 9.96 17.40
CA THR A 182 -10.50 10.54 18.75
C THR A 182 -10.48 9.46 19.83
N ASN A 183 -10.19 9.86 21.07
CA ASN A 183 -10.22 8.95 22.23
C ASN A 183 -11.62 8.56 22.71
N GLU A 184 -12.68 9.17 22.15
CA GLU A 184 -14.07 8.82 22.46
C GLU A 184 -14.63 7.77 21.49
N ASP A 185 -13.94 7.49 20.37
CA ASP A 185 -14.47 6.68 19.28
C ASP A 185 -14.33 5.16 19.53
N VAL A 186 -15.38 4.43 19.18
CA VAL A 186 -15.35 2.99 18.93
C VAL A 186 -15.04 2.79 17.44
N VAL A 187 -13.85 2.30 17.16
CA VAL A 187 -13.33 2.13 15.80
C VAL A 187 -13.37 0.67 15.39
N VAL A 188 -13.90 0.39 14.21
CA VAL A 188 -13.86 -0.92 13.56
C VAL A 188 -12.96 -0.85 12.33
N ILE A 189 -11.97 -1.73 12.26
CA ILE A 189 -11.15 -1.96 11.06
C ILE A 189 -11.53 -3.33 10.50
N SER A 190 -12.06 -3.35 9.28
CA SER A 190 -12.41 -4.60 8.59
C SER A 190 -11.27 -5.00 7.65
N GLY A 191 -10.63 -6.12 7.98
CA GLY A 191 -9.45 -6.65 7.33
C GLY A 191 -8.20 -6.54 8.20
N ALA A 192 -7.53 -7.67 8.45
CA ALA A 192 -6.25 -7.79 9.15
C ALA A 192 -5.14 -8.31 8.22
N GLY A 193 -5.19 -7.93 6.93
CA GLY A 193 -4.09 -8.09 5.99
C GLY A 193 -2.95 -7.10 6.26
N THR A 194 -1.96 -7.02 5.38
CA THR A 194 -0.81 -6.11 5.53
C THR A 194 -1.21 -4.67 5.83
N LEU A 195 -2.14 -4.11 5.06
CA LEU A 195 -2.64 -2.73 5.27
C LEU A 195 -3.43 -2.63 6.56
N GLY A 196 -4.34 -3.58 6.83
CA GLY A 196 -5.13 -3.59 8.06
C GLY A 196 -4.26 -3.64 9.32
N LEU A 197 -3.19 -4.45 9.34
CA LEU A 197 -2.24 -4.49 10.45
C LEU A 197 -1.52 -3.15 10.63
N GLY A 198 -1.09 -2.50 9.56
CA GLY A 198 -0.56 -1.13 9.61
C GLY A 198 -1.59 -0.13 10.16
N MET A 199 -2.87 -0.22 9.73
CA MET A 199 -3.95 0.61 10.24
C MET A 199 -4.20 0.38 11.74
N ILE A 200 -4.17 -0.87 12.20
CA ILE A 200 -4.39 -1.22 13.61
C ILE A 200 -3.31 -0.58 14.49
N THR A 201 -2.03 -0.77 14.16
CA THR A 201 -0.95 -0.20 14.97
C THR A 201 -0.98 1.34 14.97
N TYR A 202 -1.31 1.96 13.83
CA TYR A 202 -1.41 3.43 13.77
C TYR A 202 -2.69 3.96 14.46
N ALA A 203 -3.84 3.29 14.29
CA ALA A 203 -5.06 3.65 15.01
C ALA A 203 -4.89 3.54 16.53
N ARG A 204 -4.12 2.54 17.01
CA ARG A 204 -3.78 2.43 18.45
C ARG A 204 -3.02 3.66 18.96
N MET A 205 -2.17 4.29 18.17
CA MET A 205 -1.47 5.54 18.54
C MET A 205 -2.44 6.71 18.73
N LYS A 206 -3.61 6.71 18.07
CA LYS A 206 -4.67 7.70 18.28
C LYS A 206 -5.46 7.48 19.57
N ASN A 207 -5.23 6.35 20.24
CA ASN A 207 -5.84 5.96 21.51
C ASN A 207 -7.38 5.99 21.51
N PRO A 208 -8.07 5.32 20.55
CA PRO A 208 -9.52 5.25 20.55
C PRO A 208 -10.07 4.61 21.82
N LYS A 209 -11.33 4.90 22.16
CA LYS A 209 -12.04 4.28 23.27
C LYS A 209 -12.07 2.77 23.16
N LYS A 210 -12.24 2.27 21.93
CA LYS A 210 -12.15 0.84 21.61
C LYS A 210 -11.73 0.64 20.17
N LEU A 211 -10.78 -0.29 19.93
CA LEU A 211 -10.34 -0.70 18.61
C LEU A 211 -10.75 -2.15 18.36
N ILE A 212 -11.65 -2.35 17.43
CA ILE A 212 -12.22 -3.65 17.05
C ILE A 212 -11.73 -4.01 15.65
N VAL A 213 -11.33 -5.27 15.45
CA VAL A 213 -10.84 -5.73 14.15
C VAL A 213 -11.63 -6.93 13.67
N LEU A 214 -11.97 -6.93 12.37
CA LEU A 214 -12.69 -8.00 11.71
C LEU A 214 -11.80 -8.67 10.66
N ASP A 215 -11.76 -10.00 10.65
CA ASP A 215 -11.15 -10.79 9.57
C ASP A 215 -11.76 -12.20 9.53
N MET A 216 -11.76 -12.82 8.35
CA MET A 216 -12.24 -14.19 8.17
C MET A 216 -11.20 -15.25 8.61
N GLN A 217 -9.94 -14.86 8.80
CA GLN A 217 -8.84 -15.76 9.18
C GLN A 217 -8.43 -15.54 10.63
N ASP A 218 -8.59 -16.58 11.45
CA ASP A 218 -8.31 -16.51 12.90
C ASP A 218 -6.83 -16.20 13.21
N ASN A 219 -5.89 -16.72 12.41
CA ASN A 219 -4.46 -16.43 12.58
C ASN A 219 -4.16 -14.94 12.41
N ARG A 220 -4.85 -14.24 11.49
CA ARG A 220 -4.74 -12.78 11.31
C ARG A 220 -5.36 -12.03 12.47
N LEU A 221 -6.47 -12.52 13.03
CA LEU A 221 -7.09 -11.95 14.21
C LEU A 221 -6.18 -12.04 15.45
N GLU A 222 -5.46 -13.17 15.62
CA GLU A 222 -4.47 -13.29 16.70
C GLU A 222 -3.31 -12.30 16.54
N LEU A 223 -2.88 -12.04 15.32
CA LEU A 223 -1.86 -11.02 15.04
C LEU A 223 -2.42 -9.61 15.29
N ALA A 224 -3.67 -9.33 14.91
CA ALA A 224 -4.35 -8.07 15.17
C ALA A 224 -4.39 -7.71 16.67
N LYS A 225 -4.63 -8.67 17.54
CA LYS A 225 -4.55 -8.48 19.01
C LYS A 225 -3.15 -8.04 19.43
N LYS A 226 -2.10 -8.68 18.90
CA LYS A 226 -0.70 -8.30 19.18
C LYS A 226 -0.39 -6.89 18.69
N PHE A 227 -1.03 -6.45 17.62
CA PHE A 227 -0.87 -5.12 17.04
C PHE A 227 -1.64 -4.01 17.76
N GLY A 228 -2.56 -4.37 18.66
CA GLY A 228 -3.22 -3.42 19.54
C GLY A 228 -4.74 -3.38 19.44
N ALA A 229 -5.38 -4.35 18.76
CA ALA A 229 -6.83 -4.50 18.79
C ALA A 229 -7.29 -4.89 20.20
N ASP A 230 -8.31 -4.20 20.72
CA ASP A 230 -8.94 -4.55 22.00
C ASP A 230 -9.82 -5.79 21.86
N LEU A 231 -10.53 -5.89 20.73
CA LEU A 231 -11.40 -7.01 20.40
C LEU A 231 -11.23 -7.41 18.93
N VAL A 232 -11.46 -8.68 18.66
CA VAL A 232 -11.44 -9.20 17.30
C VAL A 232 -12.64 -10.09 17.07
N PHE A 233 -13.24 -10.03 15.88
CA PHE A 233 -14.36 -10.88 15.50
C PHE A 233 -14.15 -11.48 14.12
N ASN A 234 -14.55 -12.74 13.98
CA ASN A 234 -14.61 -13.42 12.69
C ASN A 234 -16.06 -13.37 12.17
N PRO A 235 -16.35 -12.58 11.11
CA PRO A 235 -17.70 -12.44 10.57
C PRO A 235 -18.33 -13.77 10.10
N GLY A 236 -17.51 -14.79 9.80
CA GLY A 236 -18.00 -16.12 9.47
C GLY A 236 -18.43 -16.95 10.69
N LYS A 237 -18.17 -16.47 11.90
CA LYS A 237 -18.40 -17.22 13.15
C LYS A 237 -19.34 -16.53 14.14
N CYS A 238 -19.59 -15.23 13.98
CA CYS A 238 -20.50 -14.47 14.86
C CYS A 238 -21.29 -13.41 14.08
N ASP A 239 -22.35 -12.93 14.71
CA ASP A 239 -23.14 -11.78 14.25
C ASP A 239 -22.45 -10.48 14.70
N VAL A 240 -21.63 -9.91 13.82
CA VAL A 240 -20.85 -8.69 14.09
C VAL A 240 -21.74 -7.51 14.48
N ASP A 241 -22.93 -7.36 13.87
CA ASP A 241 -23.85 -6.28 14.20
C ASP A 241 -24.33 -6.37 15.65
N LYS A 242 -24.68 -7.58 16.07
CA LYS A 242 -25.10 -7.85 17.47
C LYS A 242 -23.95 -7.59 18.45
N GLU A 243 -22.74 -8.07 18.14
CA GLU A 243 -21.57 -7.88 19.01
C GLU A 243 -21.21 -6.39 19.16
N ILE A 244 -21.16 -5.64 18.07
CA ILE A 244 -20.84 -4.21 18.11
C ILE A 244 -21.93 -3.41 18.84
N LYS A 245 -23.20 -3.69 18.59
CA LYS A 245 -24.33 -3.05 19.29
C LYS A 245 -24.33 -3.32 20.79
N ALA A 246 -23.95 -4.53 21.21
CA ALA A 246 -23.82 -4.86 22.64
C ALA A 246 -22.72 -4.05 23.33
N LEU A 247 -21.67 -3.65 22.60
CA LEU A 247 -20.55 -2.85 23.10
C LEU A 247 -20.80 -1.33 23.07
N THR A 248 -21.87 -0.89 22.39
CA THR A 248 -22.14 0.52 22.08
C THR A 248 -23.56 0.95 22.45
N ASP A 249 -24.17 0.31 23.45
CA ASP A 249 -25.53 0.60 23.93
C ASP A 249 -26.58 0.61 22.80
N GLY A 250 -26.36 -0.24 21.77
CA GLY A 250 -27.25 -0.38 20.62
C GLY A 250 -26.98 0.61 19.46
N TYR A 251 -26.08 1.58 19.64
CA TYR A 251 -25.84 2.62 18.63
C TYR A 251 -25.06 2.13 17.40
N GLY A 252 -24.03 1.31 17.57
CA GLY A 252 -23.05 0.94 16.55
C GLY A 252 -21.71 1.65 16.72
N CYS A 253 -20.72 1.36 15.86
CA CYS A 253 -19.40 1.99 15.94
C CYS A 253 -19.42 3.44 15.41
N ASP A 254 -18.49 4.25 15.90
CA ASP A 254 -18.31 5.64 15.46
C ASP A 254 -17.63 5.70 14.09
N ILE A 255 -16.62 4.85 13.91
CA ILE A 255 -15.79 4.81 12.71
C ILE A 255 -15.69 3.37 12.19
N TYR A 256 -15.84 3.21 10.86
CA TYR A 256 -15.59 1.96 10.17
C TYR A 256 -14.59 2.18 9.04
N ILE A 257 -13.46 1.45 9.07
CA ILE A 257 -12.41 1.50 8.03
C ILE A 257 -12.47 0.19 7.23
N GLU A 258 -12.76 0.28 5.95
CA GLU A 258 -12.82 -0.84 5.02
C GLU A 258 -11.43 -1.08 4.41
N ALA A 259 -10.84 -2.24 4.70
CA ALA A 259 -9.50 -2.64 4.27
C ALA A 259 -9.45 -4.08 3.66
N THR A 260 -10.60 -4.59 3.21
CA THR A 260 -10.70 -5.95 2.63
C THR A 260 -10.84 -5.95 1.11
N GLY A 261 -11.50 -4.92 0.54
CA GLY A 261 -11.92 -4.89 -0.86
C GLY A 261 -13.03 -5.89 -1.18
N ASN A 262 -13.81 -6.30 -0.17
CA ASN A 262 -14.92 -7.23 -0.33
C ASN A 262 -16.26 -6.48 -0.22
N PRO A 263 -17.17 -6.59 -1.20
CA PRO A 263 -18.49 -5.97 -1.14
C PRO A 263 -19.28 -6.26 0.14
N ALA A 264 -19.17 -7.47 0.70
CA ALA A 264 -19.85 -7.83 1.95
C ALA A 264 -19.35 -7.00 3.15
N SER A 265 -18.08 -6.60 3.17
CA SER A 265 -17.52 -5.73 4.21
C SER A 265 -18.11 -4.32 4.16
N VAL A 266 -18.36 -3.79 2.96
CA VAL A 266 -19.06 -2.49 2.81
C VAL A 266 -20.47 -2.55 3.36
N VAL A 267 -21.24 -3.57 2.98
CA VAL A 267 -22.61 -3.77 3.48
C VAL A 267 -22.61 -3.91 5.00
N GLN A 268 -21.70 -4.71 5.55
CA GLN A 268 -21.53 -4.88 7.00
C GLN A 268 -21.20 -3.55 7.67
N GLY A 269 -20.23 -2.78 7.14
CA GLY A 269 -19.83 -1.49 7.70
C GLY A 269 -20.99 -0.49 7.73
N LEU A 270 -21.74 -0.36 6.64
CA LEU A 270 -22.92 0.50 6.58
C LEU A 270 -24.04 0.05 7.56
N THR A 271 -24.08 -1.25 7.89
CA THR A 271 -25.04 -1.79 8.88
C THR A 271 -24.61 -1.46 10.30
N VAL A 272 -23.34 -1.72 10.65
CA VAL A 272 -22.84 -1.63 12.04
C VAL A 272 -22.46 -0.22 12.48
N ILE A 273 -22.24 0.70 11.55
CA ILE A 273 -21.90 2.10 11.86
C ILE A 273 -23.12 2.85 12.41
N ARG A 274 -22.89 3.69 13.43
CA ARG A 274 -23.96 4.51 14.01
C ARG A 274 -24.41 5.64 13.06
N LYS A 275 -25.51 6.31 13.41
CA LYS A 275 -25.87 7.59 12.80
C LYS A 275 -24.76 8.62 13.04
N LEU A 276 -24.52 9.48 12.05
CA LEU A 276 -23.45 10.48 12.05
C LEU A 276 -22.05 9.83 12.22
N GLY A 277 -21.87 8.58 11.78
CA GLY A 277 -20.58 7.89 11.81
C GLY A 277 -19.74 8.17 10.57
N THR A 278 -18.45 7.88 10.67
CA THR A 278 -17.48 8.03 9.56
C THR A 278 -17.11 6.68 8.97
N PHE A 279 -17.38 6.50 7.67
CA PHE A 279 -16.94 5.33 6.91
C PHE A 279 -15.75 5.71 6.04
N VAL A 280 -14.61 5.04 6.23
CA VAL A 280 -13.41 5.24 5.41
C VAL A 280 -13.26 4.06 4.45
N GLU A 281 -13.21 4.36 3.16
CA GLU A 281 -12.95 3.39 2.10
C GLU A 281 -11.50 3.56 1.61
N PHE A 282 -10.71 2.47 1.68
CA PHE A 282 -9.32 2.45 1.20
C PHE A 282 -9.06 1.39 0.13
N SER A 283 -9.91 0.40 0.05
CA SER A 283 -9.62 -0.82 -0.70
C SER A 283 -9.82 -0.67 -2.21
N VAL A 284 -9.15 -1.52 -2.96
CA VAL A 284 -9.40 -1.72 -4.39
C VAL A 284 -10.33 -2.91 -4.57
N PHE A 285 -11.54 -2.68 -5.04
CA PHE A 285 -12.53 -3.73 -5.25
C PHE A 285 -12.33 -4.44 -6.58
N GLY A 286 -12.48 -5.75 -6.58
CA GLY A 286 -12.50 -6.56 -7.81
C GLY A 286 -13.90 -6.83 -8.37
N LYS A 287 -14.94 -6.37 -7.67
CA LYS A 287 -16.37 -6.54 -8.04
C LYS A 287 -17.15 -5.33 -7.61
N GLU A 288 -18.24 -5.04 -8.30
CA GLU A 288 -19.19 -4.00 -7.91
C GLU A 288 -19.84 -4.31 -6.55
N THR A 289 -20.14 -3.25 -5.82
CA THR A 289 -20.86 -3.31 -4.55
C THR A 289 -22.22 -2.65 -4.69
N THR A 290 -23.28 -3.40 -4.44
CA THR A 290 -24.65 -2.88 -4.44
C THR A 290 -25.09 -2.62 -3.01
N VAL A 291 -25.51 -1.39 -2.73
CA VAL A 291 -26.03 -0.95 -1.42
C VAL A 291 -27.24 -0.04 -1.60
N ASP A 292 -28.11 0.03 -0.59
CA ASP A 292 -29.17 1.05 -0.51
C ASP A 292 -28.54 2.41 -0.12
N TRP A 293 -28.39 3.29 -1.09
CA TRP A 293 -27.81 4.62 -0.87
C TRP A 293 -28.59 5.49 0.13
N SER A 294 -29.89 5.18 0.39
CA SER A 294 -30.66 5.88 1.41
C SER A 294 -30.06 5.75 2.81
N ILE A 295 -29.26 4.72 3.05
CA ILE A 295 -28.60 4.52 4.36
C ILE A 295 -27.59 5.61 4.67
N ILE A 296 -26.93 6.15 3.62
CA ILE A 296 -25.91 7.18 3.77
C ILE A 296 -26.53 8.52 4.17
N GLY A 297 -27.53 8.99 3.42
CA GLY A 297 -28.15 10.31 3.66
C GLY A 297 -29.31 10.22 4.61
N ASP A 298 -30.43 9.66 4.16
CA ASP A 298 -31.72 9.71 4.85
C ASP A 298 -31.75 9.02 6.22
N ARG A 299 -31.05 7.87 6.33
CA ARG A 299 -31.17 7.03 7.53
C ARG A 299 -30.10 7.30 8.58
N LYS A 300 -28.88 7.61 8.16
CA LYS A 300 -27.74 7.72 9.10
C LYS A 300 -26.94 9.00 8.98
N GLU A 301 -27.06 9.79 7.90
CA GLU A 301 -26.27 11.00 7.64
C GLU A 301 -24.77 10.73 7.86
N LEU A 302 -24.20 9.80 7.05
CA LEU A 302 -22.83 9.32 7.20
C LEU A 302 -21.83 10.20 6.48
N ASP A 303 -20.66 10.38 7.09
CA ASP A 303 -19.46 10.84 6.40
C ASP A 303 -18.79 9.65 5.67
N ILE A 304 -18.83 9.67 4.33
CA ILE A 304 -18.11 8.69 3.50
C ILE A 304 -16.82 9.32 2.99
N ARG A 305 -15.68 8.78 3.38
CA ARG A 305 -14.36 9.33 3.07
C ARG A 305 -13.50 8.32 2.31
N GLY A 306 -13.06 8.66 1.10
CA GLY A 306 -12.06 7.88 0.39
C GLY A 306 -10.67 8.18 0.91
N ALA A 307 -9.77 7.21 0.83
CA ALA A 307 -8.34 7.36 1.05
C ALA A 307 -7.57 6.67 -0.07
N HIS A 308 -6.48 7.30 -0.55
CA HIS A 308 -5.69 6.82 -1.67
C HIS A 308 -4.21 7.12 -1.48
N LEU A 309 -3.36 6.09 -1.64
CA LEU A 309 -1.91 6.19 -1.49
C LEU A 309 -1.45 6.69 -0.10
N SER A 310 -0.25 7.28 -0.04
CA SER A 310 0.49 7.54 1.20
C SER A 310 1.03 8.97 1.34
N PRO A 311 0.21 10.03 1.10
CA PRO A 311 0.71 11.39 1.05
C PRO A 311 1.45 11.79 2.33
N TYR A 312 2.69 12.31 2.15
CA TYR A 312 3.55 12.84 3.24
C TYR A 312 3.81 11.84 4.39
N ALA A 313 3.56 10.54 4.17
CA ALA A 313 3.54 9.56 5.27
C ALA A 313 4.91 8.97 5.60
N TYR A 314 5.81 8.82 4.61
CA TYR A 314 7.03 8.03 4.78
C TYR A 314 7.96 8.49 5.90
N PRO A 315 8.27 9.80 6.07
CA PRO A 315 9.13 10.22 7.17
C PRO A 315 8.58 9.81 8.55
N PHE A 316 7.27 9.97 8.75
CA PHE A 316 6.61 9.55 10.00
C PHE A 316 6.66 8.03 10.19
N VAL A 317 6.37 7.26 9.12
CA VAL A 317 6.37 5.79 9.18
C VAL A 317 7.77 5.26 9.50
N ILE A 318 8.79 5.75 8.81
CA ILE A 318 10.20 5.36 9.02
C ILE A 318 10.60 5.62 10.48
N GLU A 319 10.37 6.83 10.98
CA GLU A 319 10.69 7.20 12.36
C GLU A 319 9.99 6.29 13.37
N ASN A 320 8.69 6.06 13.20
CA ASN A 320 7.91 5.30 14.18
C ASN A 320 8.12 3.77 14.08
N MET A 321 8.55 3.24 12.93
CA MET A 321 9.03 1.86 12.84
C MET A 321 10.35 1.69 13.59
N MET A 322 11.31 2.59 13.37
CA MET A 322 12.62 2.54 14.04
C MET A 322 12.51 2.69 15.56
N ASN A 323 11.57 3.50 16.03
CA ASN A 323 11.30 3.69 17.45
C ASN A 323 10.39 2.60 18.08
N GLY A 324 9.93 1.62 17.29
CA GLY A 324 9.06 0.55 17.76
C GLY A 324 7.61 0.94 18.07
N ASN A 325 7.21 2.17 17.72
CA ASN A 325 5.83 2.64 17.88
C ASN A 325 4.87 1.98 16.88
N LEU A 326 5.33 1.73 15.66
CA LEU A 326 4.62 0.94 14.64
C LEU A 326 5.14 -0.49 14.64
N LYS A 327 4.26 -1.44 14.92
CA LYS A 327 4.61 -2.87 14.95
C LYS A 327 4.67 -3.44 13.55
N THR A 328 5.69 -4.23 13.25
CA THR A 328 5.93 -4.85 11.94
C THR A 328 6.20 -6.34 12.03
N GLU A 329 6.45 -6.87 13.22
CA GLU A 329 6.84 -8.26 13.43
C GLU A 329 5.75 -9.25 12.98
N GLY A 330 6.10 -10.19 12.11
CA GLY A 330 5.21 -11.20 11.58
C GLY A 330 4.32 -10.75 10.40
N VAL A 331 4.47 -9.50 9.92
CA VAL A 331 3.74 -9.04 8.72
C VAL A 331 4.38 -9.62 7.45
N ILE A 332 5.71 -9.55 7.32
CA ILE A 332 6.39 -10.24 6.23
C ILE A 332 6.51 -11.71 6.59
N THR A 333 5.82 -12.55 5.83
CA THR A 333 5.78 -14.00 6.05
C THR A 333 6.74 -14.77 5.15
N ARG A 334 7.12 -14.19 4.02
CA ARG A 334 8.05 -14.79 3.06
C ARG A 334 8.99 -13.75 2.47
N ILE A 335 10.25 -14.12 2.34
CA ILE A 335 11.26 -13.40 1.56
C ILE A 335 11.82 -14.42 0.57
N LEU A 336 11.67 -14.15 -0.73
CA LEU A 336 12.07 -15.03 -1.83
C LEU A 336 13.04 -14.31 -2.76
N PRO A 337 13.98 -15.00 -3.41
CA PRO A 337 14.74 -14.40 -4.49
C PRO A 337 13.82 -14.09 -5.68
N ILE A 338 14.18 -13.09 -6.50
CA ILE A 338 13.36 -12.68 -7.65
C ILE A 338 13.11 -13.84 -8.62
N GLU A 339 14.00 -14.83 -8.68
CA GLU A 339 13.86 -16.02 -9.50
C GLU A 339 12.65 -16.88 -9.11
N GLU A 340 12.18 -16.79 -7.87
CA GLU A 340 10.98 -17.47 -7.39
C GLU A 340 9.72 -16.56 -7.46
N TRP A 341 9.70 -15.58 -8.35
CA TRP A 341 8.61 -14.60 -8.43
C TRP A 341 7.23 -15.25 -8.64
N GLU A 342 7.11 -16.30 -9.46
CA GLU A 342 5.82 -17.00 -9.70
C GLU A 342 5.27 -17.55 -8.38
N LYS A 343 6.10 -18.27 -7.62
CA LYS A 343 5.76 -18.74 -6.29
C LYS A 343 5.43 -17.58 -5.34
N GLY A 344 6.18 -16.48 -5.43
CA GLY A 344 5.92 -15.27 -4.65
C GLY A 344 4.53 -14.71 -4.92
N PHE A 345 4.11 -14.60 -6.18
CA PHE A 345 2.77 -14.15 -6.56
C PHE A 345 1.67 -15.10 -6.10
N ASP A 346 1.89 -16.41 -6.19
CA ASP A 346 0.92 -17.42 -5.71
C ASP A 346 0.72 -17.31 -4.19
N LEU A 347 1.81 -17.24 -3.41
CA LEU A 347 1.75 -17.07 -1.95
C LEU A 347 1.13 -15.74 -1.54
N ALA A 348 1.43 -14.65 -2.25
CA ALA A 348 0.86 -13.33 -1.99
C ALA A 348 -0.67 -13.27 -2.19
N SER A 349 -1.27 -14.28 -2.85
CA SER A 349 -2.73 -14.43 -2.92
C SER A 349 -3.38 -14.67 -1.54
N GLY A 350 -2.58 -15.00 -0.52
CA GLY A 350 -3.00 -15.24 0.86
C GLY A 350 -3.77 -16.54 1.07
N ARG A 351 -3.85 -17.42 0.06
CA ARG A 351 -4.60 -18.70 0.14
C ARG A 351 -4.00 -19.65 1.17
N GLU A 352 -2.68 -19.60 1.35
CA GLU A 352 -1.94 -20.44 2.32
C GLU A 352 -1.73 -19.76 3.67
N GLY A 353 -2.40 -18.62 3.92
CA GLY A 353 -2.30 -17.87 5.17
C GLY A 353 -1.16 -16.84 5.19
N ASP A 354 -0.41 -16.68 4.09
CA ASP A 354 0.62 -15.67 3.97
C ASP A 354 0.02 -14.26 3.95
N LEU A 355 0.76 -13.28 4.50
CA LEU A 355 0.36 -11.88 4.59
C LEU A 355 1.10 -11.03 3.55
N LYS A 356 2.39 -10.80 3.79
CA LYS A 356 3.26 -10.04 2.87
C LYS A 356 4.39 -10.95 2.38
N VAL A 357 4.52 -11.02 1.07
CA VAL A 357 5.64 -11.66 0.38
C VAL A 357 6.53 -10.59 -0.20
N VAL A 358 7.83 -10.74 -0.03
CA VAL A 358 8.85 -9.80 -0.52
C VAL A 358 9.80 -10.54 -1.45
N LEU A 359 10.09 -9.95 -2.60
CA LEU A 359 11.14 -10.39 -3.52
C LEU A 359 12.42 -9.62 -3.20
N LYS A 360 13.53 -10.32 -3.00
CA LYS A 360 14.84 -9.72 -2.78
C LYS A 360 15.76 -9.88 -3.97
N PHE A 361 16.72 -8.97 -4.08
CA PHE A 361 17.79 -8.97 -5.07
C PHE A 361 19.14 -9.16 -4.37
N ASP A 362 20.02 -9.98 -4.94
CA ASP A 362 21.37 -10.23 -4.44
C ASP A 362 22.37 -9.16 -4.91
#